data_f4215ac7b67c5758f8571047d2c71686
#
_entry.id   f4215ac7b67c5758f8571047d2c71686
#
_cell.length_a   1.000
_cell.length_b   1.000
_cell.length_c   1.000
_cell.angle_alpha   90.00
_cell.angle_beta   90.00
_cell.angle_gamma   90.00
#
_symmetry.space_group_name_H-M   'P 1'
#
loop_
_entity.id
_entity.type
_entity.pdbx_description
1 polymer ?
#
loop_
_entity_poly.entity_id
_entity_poly.type
_entity_poly.pdbx_seq_one_letter_code
_entity_poly.pdbx_strand_id
1 'polypeptide(L)'
;MNKLILGNLIHRPLRSIISALAVAIEVVMILSIVGIFYGILNGARAQQSGTGMDMIVRPGATNALLSSGSASADIRIADVLRKMPHVQVVSPVNIKLTLAASVENIYGIDFASYNALRPFVFVSGGPFRGPYDMIVDDLQAAGTPSLHVGSTVKALNHTFTICGIVEHGKGARKFIPLDTMDDLDGNPGKAATFFLRTDDPASSDPAAKDAIQTEVRNEILATDGLQDWSVQTIQEFLAGLTPEHMPGFKIALNTVIGIATIIGFLVIFQSMYTAVMERTREIGILKSMGAGKAAIVSVVLRETTLLTAVGITLGLLLSYGLHDALHHRFPTLSFQLTTGWDIKAVLIALGGSICGALYPAFKAARKDPIDALSYE
;
A
#
# COMPACT_ATOMS: atom_id res chain seq x y z
N MET A 1 18.42 5.72 41.16
CA MET A 1 18.68 5.95 39.73
C MET A 1 17.43 6.37 38.95
N ASN A 2 16.28 5.70 39.09
CA ASN A 2 15.08 6.07 38.33
C ASN A 2 14.53 7.49 38.66
N LYS A 3 14.64 7.96 39.93
CA LYS A 3 14.28 9.34 40.31
C LYS A 3 15.17 10.41 39.64
N LEU A 4 16.45 10.11 39.42
CA LEU A 4 17.39 10.99 38.70
C LEU A 4 17.00 11.13 37.22
N ILE A 5 16.64 10.02 36.58
CA ILE A 5 16.25 10.00 35.16
C ILE A 5 14.94 10.77 34.96
N LEU A 6 13.95 10.55 35.83
CA LEU A 6 12.67 11.26 35.78
C LEU A 6 12.84 12.77 36.04
N GLY A 7 13.69 13.13 37.05
CA GLY A 7 14.03 14.50 37.33
C GLY A 7 14.66 15.19 36.14
N ASN A 8 15.57 14.52 35.43
CA ASN A 8 16.24 15.04 34.25
C ASN A 8 15.31 15.35 33.09
N LEU A 9 14.32 14.49 32.88
CA LEU A 9 13.31 14.64 31.83
C LEU A 9 12.38 15.83 32.11
N ILE A 10 12.05 16.06 33.40
CA ILE A 10 11.12 17.14 33.83
C ILE A 10 11.85 18.51 33.87
N HIS A 11 13.13 18.57 34.21
CA HIS A 11 13.85 19.84 34.34
C HIS A 11 14.23 20.48 32.99
N ARG A 12 14.23 19.71 31.87
CA ARG A 12 14.48 20.22 30.51
C ARG A 12 13.41 19.73 29.53
N PRO A 13 12.15 20.19 29.69
CA PRO A 13 11.01 19.62 28.98
C PRO A 13 11.11 19.81 27.46
N LEU A 14 11.60 20.96 26.99
CA LEU A 14 11.67 21.27 25.56
C LEU A 14 12.52 20.25 24.79
N ARG A 15 13.69 19.86 25.33
CA ARG A 15 14.55 18.87 24.70
C ARG A 15 13.91 17.48 24.71
N SER A 16 13.35 17.09 25.85
CA SER A 16 12.66 15.79 25.99
C SER A 16 11.49 15.67 25.01
N ILE A 17 10.72 16.74 24.85
CA ILE A 17 9.62 16.81 23.89
C ILE A 17 10.14 16.72 22.45
N ILE A 18 11.18 17.47 22.08
CA ILE A 18 11.76 17.42 20.73
C ILE A 18 12.27 16.02 20.39
N SER A 19 12.98 15.37 21.34
CA SER A 19 13.47 13.99 21.13
C SER A 19 12.35 12.99 21.00
N ALA A 20 11.32 13.05 21.84
CA ALA A 20 10.17 12.17 21.76
C ALA A 20 9.36 12.41 20.48
N LEU A 21 9.17 13.68 20.07
CA LEU A 21 8.50 14.01 18.81
C LEU A 21 9.28 13.52 17.59
N ALA A 22 10.61 13.59 17.60
CA ALA A 22 11.41 13.09 16.50
C ALA A 22 11.20 11.58 16.29
N VAL A 23 11.21 10.80 17.37
CA VAL A 23 10.91 9.36 17.32
C VAL A 23 9.45 9.12 16.92
N ALA A 24 8.52 9.93 17.41
CA ALA A 24 7.11 9.81 17.01
C ALA A 24 6.94 10.05 15.51
N ILE A 25 7.58 11.09 14.95
CA ILE A 25 7.55 11.39 13.52
C ILE A 25 8.17 10.27 12.71
N GLU A 26 9.30 9.68 13.16
CA GLU A 26 9.92 8.53 12.51
C GLU A 26 8.94 7.35 12.41
N VAL A 27 8.28 6.98 13.52
CA VAL A 27 7.30 5.90 13.57
C VAL A 27 6.10 6.21 12.66
N VAL A 28 5.55 7.43 12.72
CA VAL A 28 4.44 7.86 11.86
C VAL A 28 4.82 7.79 10.39
N MET A 29 6.02 8.24 10.02
CA MET A 29 6.50 8.17 8.62
C MET A 29 6.60 6.72 8.14
N ILE A 30 7.24 5.84 8.92
CA ILE A 30 7.39 4.42 8.56
C ILE A 30 6.00 3.79 8.38
N LEU A 31 5.12 3.92 9.37
CA LEU A 31 3.80 3.28 9.35
C LEU A 31 2.88 3.89 8.29
N SER A 32 2.93 5.20 8.06
CA SER A 32 2.10 5.85 7.04
C SER A 32 2.48 5.39 5.64
N ILE A 33 3.77 5.38 5.33
CA ILE A 33 4.23 4.97 4.00
C ILE A 33 3.94 3.49 3.78
N VAL A 34 4.31 2.64 4.74
CA VAL A 34 4.04 1.22 4.67
C VAL A 34 2.54 0.96 4.57
N GLY A 35 1.73 1.65 5.39
CA GLY A 35 0.28 1.50 5.42
C GLY A 35 -0.40 1.88 4.11
N ILE A 36 0.04 2.97 3.46
CA ILE A 36 -0.43 3.35 2.11
C ILE A 36 -0.03 2.29 1.09
N PHE A 37 1.22 1.85 1.09
CA PHE A 37 1.72 0.88 0.12
C PHE A 37 1.01 -0.48 0.22
N TYR A 38 0.89 -1.04 1.43
CA TYR A 38 0.15 -2.29 1.63
C TYR A 38 -1.35 -2.09 1.42
N GLY A 39 -1.88 -0.92 1.75
CA GLY A 39 -3.27 -0.56 1.47
C GLY A 39 -3.58 -0.59 -0.03
N ILE A 40 -2.74 0.01 -0.87
CA ILE A 40 -2.88 -0.02 -2.33
C ILE A 40 -2.87 -1.47 -2.85
N LEU A 41 -1.90 -2.28 -2.42
CA LEU A 41 -1.79 -3.67 -2.88
C LEU A 41 -2.97 -4.54 -2.44
N ASN A 42 -3.34 -4.47 -1.18
CA ASN A 42 -4.46 -5.25 -0.64
C ASN A 42 -5.80 -4.72 -1.17
N GLY A 43 -5.93 -3.41 -1.37
CA GLY A 43 -7.08 -2.81 -2.04
C GLY A 43 -7.23 -3.32 -3.48
N ALA A 44 -6.13 -3.38 -4.25
CA ALA A 44 -6.13 -3.95 -5.59
C ALA A 44 -6.51 -5.43 -5.60
N ARG A 45 -5.99 -6.22 -4.63
CA ARG A 45 -6.37 -7.63 -4.47
C ARG A 45 -7.86 -7.79 -4.17
N ALA A 46 -8.37 -7.05 -3.18
CA ALA A 46 -9.78 -7.09 -2.81
C ALA A 46 -10.68 -6.68 -3.98
N GLN A 47 -10.25 -5.68 -4.76
CA GLN A 47 -10.97 -5.21 -5.93
C GLN A 47 -11.05 -6.28 -7.04
N GLN A 48 -9.97 -7.05 -7.25
CA GLN A 48 -9.94 -8.09 -8.28
C GLN A 48 -10.64 -9.40 -7.85
N SER A 49 -10.62 -9.74 -6.58
CA SER A 49 -11.18 -11.00 -6.06
C SER A 49 -12.70 -11.14 -6.25
N GLY A 50 -13.42 -10.04 -6.40
CA GLY A 50 -14.87 -10.02 -6.58
C GLY A 50 -15.34 -10.06 -8.02
N THR A 51 -14.43 -10.05 -9.01
CA THR A 51 -14.77 -10.06 -10.45
C THR A 51 -15.45 -11.34 -10.91
N GLY A 52 -15.13 -12.46 -10.27
CA GLY A 52 -15.60 -13.79 -10.68
C GLY A 52 -14.82 -14.38 -11.85
N MET A 53 -13.73 -13.77 -12.27
CA MET A 53 -12.80 -14.35 -13.24
C MET A 53 -11.90 -15.38 -12.58
N ASP A 54 -11.56 -16.41 -13.29
CA ASP A 54 -10.61 -17.46 -12.90
C ASP A 54 -9.25 -17.25 -13.57
N MET A 55 -9.25 -16.74 -14.80
CA MET A 55 -8.04 -16.54 -15.60
C MET A 55 -8.07 -15.20 -16.32
N ILE A 56 -6.88 -14.67 -16.58
CA ILE A 56 -6.62 -13.45 -17.32
C ILE A 56 -5.75 -13.79 -18.52
N VAL A 57 -6.23 -13.45 -19.72
CA VAL A 57 -5.54 -13.69 -20.98
C VAL A 57 -5.24 -12.37 -21.67
N ARG A 58 -3.98 -12.15 -22.07
CA ARG A 58 -3.52 -10.91 -22.68
C ARG A 58 -2.57 -11.15 -23.82
N PRO A 59 -2.58 -10.28 -24.85
CA PRO A 59 -1.59 -10.32 -25.89
C PRO A 59 -0.20 -9.95 -25.37
N GLY A 60 0.81 -10.78 -25.67
CA GLY A 60 2.21 -10.56 -25.31
C GLY A 60 2.55 -10.76 -23.82
N ALA A 61 3.85 -10.75 -23.51
CA ALA A 61 4.38 -10.95 -22.16
C ALA A 61 4.39 -9.65 -21.33
N THR A 62 3.27 -8.93 -21.24
CA THR A 62 3.21 -7.63 -20.58
C THR A 62 2.89 -7.74 -19.09
N ASN A 63 3.58 -6.95 -18.26
CA ASN A 63 3.27 -6.84 -16.84
C ASN A 63 1.86 -6.27 -16.61
N ALA A 64 1.05 -7.00 -15.89
CA ALA A 64 -0.37 -6.79 -15.67
C ALA A 64 -0.78 -5.41 -15.13
N LEU A 65 0.11 -4.74 -14.40
CA LEU A 65 -0.16 -3.48 -13.69
C LEU A 65 0.21 -2.21 -14.49
N LEU A 66 1.10 -2.33 -15.47
CA LEU A 66 1.65 -1.17 -16.19
C LEU A 66 1.22 -1.11 -17.65
N SER A 67 0.55 -2.13 -18.17
CA SER A 67 0.11 -2.17 -19.56
C SER A 67 -1.27 -1.53 -19.78
N SER A 68 -1.41 -0.28 -19.42
CA SER A 68 -2.51 0.52 -19.94
C SER A 68 -2.23 0.87 -21.40
N GLY A 69 -2.80 0.12 -22.34
CA GLY A 69 -2.97 0.56 -23.72
C GLY A 69 -1.90 0.21 -24.76
N SER A 70 -0.87 -0.62 -24.45
CA SER A 70 0.18 -0.89 -25.44
C SER A 70 0.01 -2.18 -26.27
N ALA A 71 -0.75 -3.15 -25.81
CA ALA A 71 -1.07 -4.35 -26.59
C ALA A 71 -2.58 -4.58 -26.56
N SER A 72 -3.21 -4.49 -27.69
CA SER A 72 -4.64 -4.79 -27.86
C SER A 72 -4.82 -5.81 -28.97
N ALA A 73 -5.75 -6.72 -28.80
CA ALA A 73 -6.09 -7.77 -29.75
C ALA A 73 -7.52 -7.62 -30.25
N ASP A 74 -7.82 -8.19 -31.39
CA ASP A 74 -9.16 -8.19 -31.95
C ASP A 74 -10.16 -8.83 -30.98
N ILE A 75 -11.28 -8.17 -30.73
CA ILE A 75 -12.33 -8.63 -29.82
C ILE A 75 -12.87 -10.02 -30.20
N ARG A 76 -12.80 -10.38 -31.51
CA ARG A 76 -13.23 -11.68 -32.02
C ARG A 76 -12.45 -12.85 -31.46
N ILE A 77 -11.30 -12.62 -30.84
CA ILE A 77 -10.56 -13.65 -30.11
C ILE A 77 -11.37 -14.19 -28.94
N ALA A 78 -12.29 -13.37 -28.37
CA ALA A 78 -13.21 -13.85 -27.36
C ALA A 78 -14.07 -15.03 -27.86
N ASP A 79 -14.42 -15.06 -29.16
CA ASP A 79 -15.21 -16.15 -29.73
C ASP A 79 -14.38 -17.43 -29.93
N VAL A 80 -13.09 -17.28 -30.15
CA VAL A 80 -12.16 -18.42 -30.19
C VAL A 80 -12.00 -19.02 -28.79
N LEU A 81 -11.77 -18.17 -27.79
CA LEU A 81 -11.61 -18.59 -26.39
C LEU A 81 -12.90 -19.24 -25.83
N ARG A 82 -14.10 -18.75 -26.22
CA ARG A 82 -15.39 -19.34 -25.79
C ARG A 82 -15.64 -20.75 -26.31
N LYS A 83 -14.99 -21.12 -27.40
CA LYS A 83 -15.14 -22.48 -27.99
C LYS A 83 -14.22 -23.51 -27.35
N MET A 84 -13.30 -23.10 -26.50
CA MET A 84 -12.36 -24.00 -25.83
C MET A 84 -13.08 -24.79 -24.74
N PRO A 85 -12.71 -26.06 -24.53
CA PRO A 85 -13.24 -26.87 -23.44
C PRO A 85 -12.97 -26.18 -22.10
N HIS A 86 -13.87 -26.39 -21.15
CA HIS A 86 -13.80 -25.84 -19.79
C HIS A 86 -13.87 -24.32 -19.68
N VAL A 87 -14.15 -23.58 -20.76
CA VAL A 87 -14.36 -22.12 -20.74
C VAL A 87 -15.85 -21.82 -20.76
N GLN A 88 -16.39 -21.28 -19.65
CA GLN A 88 -17.80 -20.93 -19.53
C GLN A 88 -18.11 -19.54 -20.04
N VAL A 89 -17.30 -18.56 -19.64
CA VAL A 89 -17.52 -17.14 -19.94
C VAL A 89 -16.20 -16.51 -20.36
N VAL A 90 -16.26 -15.70 -21.40
CA VAL A 90 -15.16 -14.82 -21.82
C VAL A 90 -15.69 -13.39 -21.93
N SER A 91 -15.06 -12.48 -21.20
CA SER A 91 -15.38 -11.06 -21.25
C SER A 91 -14.17 -10.26 -21.72
N PRO A 92 -14.25 -9.58 -22.87
CA PRO A 92 -13.24 -8.62 -23.31
C PRO A 92 -13.28 -7.37 -22.42
N VAL A 93 -12.13 -6.85 -22.03
CA VAL A 93 -12.02 -5.70 -21.16
C VAL A 93 -10.89 -4.78 -21.63
N ASN A 94 -11.19 -3.50 -21.70
CA ASN A 94 -10.17 -2.46 -21.83
C ASN A 94 -9.95 -1.76 -20.49
N ILE A 95 -8.70 -1.46 -20.18
CA ILE A 95 -8.30 -0.88 -18.90
C ILE A 95 -7.58 0.44 -19.17
N LYS A 96 -8.09 1.52 -18.60
CA LYS A 96 -7.48 2.83 -18.67
C LYS A 96 -7.10 3.33 -17.29
N LEU A 97 -5.82 3.62 -17.11
CA LEU A 97 -5.32 4.26 -15.90
C LEU A 97 -5.53 5.76 -16.01
N THR A 98 -6.24 6.36 -15.08
CA THR A 98 -6.41 7.80 -14.98
C THR A 98 -5.71 8.33 -13.73
N LEU A 99 -5.00 9.44 -13.91
CA LEU A 99 -4.35 10.20 -12.84
C LEU A 99 -5.21 11.46 -12.60
N ALA A 100 -6.25 11.31 -11.77
CA ALA A 100 -7.05 12.45 -11.31
C ALA A 100 -6.62 12.85 -9.89
N ALA A 101 -7.52 12.86 -8.91
CA ALA A 101 -7.18 13.05 -7.51
C ALA A 101 -6.52 11.81 -6.89
N SER A 102 -6.70 10.65 -7.51
CA SER A 102 -6.06 9.36 -7.18
C SER A 102 -5.75 8.60 -8.47
N VAL A 103 -4.90 7.57 -8.36
CA VAL A 103 -4.67 6.62 -9.46
C VAL A 103 -5.89 5.71 -9.54
N GLU A 104 -6.68 5.83 -10.59
CA GLU A 104 -7.92 5.08 -10.76
C GLU A 104 -7.91 4.31 -12.08
N ASN A 105 -8.44 3.08 -12.04
CA ASN A 105 -8.68 2.28 -13.23
C ASN A 105 -10.14 2.48 -13.68
N ILE A 106 -10.33 2.81 -14.94
CA ILE A 106 -11.63 2.77 -15.61
C ILE A 106 -11.63 1.53 -16.51
N TYR A 107 -12.64 0.69 -16.37
CA TYR A 107 -12.85 -0.47 -17.23
C TYR A 107 -13.87 -0.18 -18.30
N GLY A 108 -13.48 -0.39 -19.58
CA GLY A 108 -14.40 -0.55 -20.69
C GLY A 108 -14.84 -2.01 -20.78
N ILE A 109 -16.13 -2.26 -20.62
CA ILE A 109 -16.68 -3.62 -20.53
C ILE A 109 -17.88 -3.81 -21.47
N ASP A 110 -18.00 -5.00 -22.04
CA ASP A 110 -19.30 -5.48 -22.50
C ASP A 110 -20.11 -5.94 -21.29
N PHE A 111 -21.16 -5.22 -20.97
CA PHE A 111 -21.95 -5.44 -19.75
C PHE A 111 -22.45 -6.89 -19.65
N ALA A 112 -22.90 -7.49 -20.74
CA ALA A 112 -23.51 -8.81 -20.74
C ALA A 112 -22.49 -9.88 -20.34
N SER A 113 -21.33 -9.93 -21.00
CA SER A 113 -20.28 -10.90 -20.72
C SER A 113 -19.60 -10.67 -19.39
N TYR A 114 -19.37 -9.40 -19.00
CA TYR A 114 -18.76 -9.08 -17.72
C TYR A 114 -19.67 -9.43 -16.54
N ASN A 115 -20.96 -9.14 -16.66
CA ASN A 115 -21.96 -9.52 -15.65
C ASN A 115 -22.13 -11.04 -15.54
N ALA A 116 -21.87 -11.79 -16.62
CA ALA A 116 -21.90 -13.26 -16.61
C ALA A 116 -20.72 -13.87 -15.85
N LEU A 117 -19.59 -13.19 -15.71
CA LEU A 117 -18.48 -13.65 -14.85
C LEU A 117 -18.95 -13.76 -13.39
N ARG A 118 -19.52 -12.69 -12.88
CA ARG A 118 -20.21 -12.62 -11.60
C ARG A 118 -21.16 -11.43 -11.61
N PRO A 119 -22.47 -11.62 -11.36
CA PRO A 119 -23.44 -10.55 -11.43
C PRO A 119 -23.08 -9.30 -10.61
N PHE A 120 -23.34 -8.13 -11.17
CA PHE A 120 -23.29 -6.89 -10.42
C PHE A 120 -24.41 -6.83 -9.40
N VAL A 121 -24.09 -6.38 -8.18
CA VAL A 121 -25.10 -6.07 -7.17
C VAL A 121 -25.30 -4.55 -7.20
N PHE A 122 -26.43 -4.09 -7.75
CA PHE A 122 -26.75 -2.67 -7.82
C PHE A 122 -27.28 -2.19 -6.47
N VAL A 123 -26.64 -1.16 -5.93
CA VAL A 123 -27.11 -0.40 -4.76
C VAL A 123 -28.18 0.59 -5.21
N SER A 124 -28.00 1.21 -6.40
CA SER A 124 -28.99 2.09 -7.04
C SER A 124 -28.76 2.17 -8.54
N GLY A 125 -29.81 2.53 -9.28
CA GLY A 125 -29.76 2.63 -10.75
C GLY A 125 -29.78 1.27 -11.44
N GLY A 126 -29.03 1.13 -12.55
CA GLY A 126 -29.02 -0.09 -13.37
C GLY A 126 -27.90 -0.10 -14.41
N PRO A 127 -27.95 -1.05 -15.37
CA PRO A 127 -26.95 -1.19 -16.41
C PRO A 127 -26.91 0.00 -17.38
N PHE A 128 -25.90 0.03 -18.25
CA PHE A 128 -25.76 1.02 -19.31
C PHE A 128 -27.01 1.07 -20.20
N ARG A 129 -27.45 2.29 -20.55
CA ARG A 129 -28.53 2.58 -21.47
C ARG A 129 -28.05 3.33 -22.69
N GLY A 130 -26.92 4.00 -22.59
CA GLY A 130 -26.32 4.80 -23.64
C GLY A 130 -24.81 4.73 -23.66
N PRO A 131 -24.16 5.25 -24.71
CA PRO A 131 -22.70 5.14 -24.88
C PRO A 131 -21.91 5.92 -23.84
N TYR A 132 -22.44 7.02 -23.30
CA TYR A 132 -21.78 7.83 -22.29
C TYR A 132 -22.33 7.60 -20.87
N ASP A 133 -22.82 6.40 -20.62
CA ASP A 133 -23.20 5.97 -19.29
C ASP A 133 -21.99 5.43 -18.53
N MET A 134 -22.00 5.65 -17.22
CA MET A 134 -20.96 5.16 -16.31
C MET A 134 -21.60 4.47 -15.10
N ILE A 135 -21.09 3.30 -14.75
CA ILE A 135 -21.35 2.64 -13.47
C ILE A 135 -20.18 2.94 -12.54
N VAL A 136 -20.47 3.29 -11.29
CA VAL A 136 -19.46 3.53 -10.25
C VAL A 136 -19.67 2.60 -9.08
N ASP A 137 -18.62 2.36 -8.28
CA ASP A 137 -18.75 1.59 -7.04
C ASP A 137 -19.26 2.48 -5.88
N ASP A 138 -19.75 1.84 -4.84
CA ASP A 138 -20.29 2.47 -3.62
C ASP A 138 -19.22 3.25 -2.85
N LEU A 139 -17.96 2.80 -2.84
CA LEU A 139 -16.86 3.51 -2.20
C LEU A 139 -16.52 4.82 -2.93
N GLN A 140 -16.58 4.81 -4.26
CA GLN A 140 -16.41 6.04 -5.06
C GLN A 140 -17.55 7.01 -4.82
N ALA A 141 -18.79 6.51 -4.76
CA ALA A 141 -19.96 7.33 -4.46
C ALA A 141 -19.91 7.89 -3.03
N ALA A 142 -19.50 7.10 -2.03
CA ALA A 142 -19.34 7.56 -0.66
C ALA A 142 -18.24 8.62 -0.50
N GLY A 143 -17.14 8.48 -1.24
CA GLY A 143 -16.03 9.45 -1.23
C GLY A 143 -16.31 10.77 -1.92
N THR A 144 -17.38 10.83 -2.73
CA THR A 144 -17.75 12.02 -3.50
C THR A 144 -19.26 12.26 -3.41
N PRO A 145 -19.73 13.07 -2.44
CA PRO A 145 -21.16 13.25 -2.15
C PRO A 145 -22.02 13.73 -3.34
N SER A 146 -21.40 14.33 -4.37
CA SER A 146 -22.08 14.74 -5.59
C SER A 146 -22.36 13.59 -6.57
N LEU A 147 -21.78 12.40 -6.34
CA LEU A 147 -21.99 11.22 -7.18
C LEU A 147 -23.27 10.48 -6.77
N HIS A 148 -24.28 10.57 -7.58
CA HIS A 148 -25.55 9.84 -7.47
C HIS A 148 -26.06 9.48 -8.87
N VAL A 149 -26.98 8.57 -8.95
CA VAL A 149 -27.59 8.20 -10.25
C VAL A 149 -28.21 9.43 -10.91
N GLY A 150 -27.85 9.68 -12.17
CA GLY A 150 -28.22 10.85 -12.94
C GLY A 150 -27.25 12.04 -12.85
N SER A 151 -26.27 12.01 -11.95
CA SER A 151 -25.20 13.02 -11.93
C SER A 151 -24.20 12.80 -13.06
N THR A 152 -23.44 13.84 -13.39
CA THR A 152 -22.43 13.78 -14.45
C THR A 152 -21.01 13.84 -13.90
N VAL A 153 -20.10 13.07 -14.51
CA VAL A 153 -18.67 13.00 -14.16
C VAL A 153 -17.83 13.20 -15.41
N LYS A 154 -16.77 14.00 -15.29
CA LYS A 154 -15.76 14.11 -16.34
C LYS A 154 -14.71 13.01 -16.17
N ALA A 155 -14.57 12.19 -17.19
CA ALA A 155 -13.53 11.16 -17.30
C ALA A 155 -13.07 11.04 -18.75
N LEU A 156 -11.79 10.72 -19.00
CA LEU A 156 -11.22 10.55 -20.34
C LEU A 156 -11.53 11.75 -21.27
N ASN A 157 -11.53 12.98 -20.74
CA ASN A 157 -11.88 14.24 -21.43
C ASN A 157 -13.33 14.34 -21.92
N HIS A 158 -14.22 13.43 -21.50
CA HIS A 158 -15.65 13.41 -21.84
C HIS A 158 -16.51 13.47 -20.58
N THR A 159 -17.78 13.83 -20.77
CA THR A 159 -18.77 13.86 -19.69
C THR A 159 -19.62 12.60 -19.76
N PHE A 160 -19.61 11.84 -18.68
CA PHE A 160 -20.42 10.62 -18.51
C PHE A 160 -21.54 10.86 -17.51
N THR A 161 -22.66 10.18 -17.71
CA THR A 161 -23.80 10.19 -16.78
C THR A 161 -23.75 8.92 -15.93
N ILE A 162 -23.86 9.06 -14.61
CA ILE A 162 -23.91 7.91 -13.70
C ILE A 162 -25.27 7.22 -13.88
N CYS A 163 -25.28 6.02 -14.44
CA CYS A 163 -26.48 5.21 -14.64
C CYS A 163 -26.72 4.20 -13.50
N GLY A 164 -25.67 3.80 -12.77
CA GLY A 164 -25.77 2.85 -11.70
C GLY A 164 -24.63 2.96 -10.67
N ILE A 165 -24.95 2.59 -9.43
CA ILE A 165 -23.99 2.43 -8.35
C ILE A 165 -24.04 0.97 -7.94
N VAL A 166 -22.88 0.31 -7.88
CA VAL A 166 -22.73 -1.12 -7.59
C VAL A 166 -21.86 -1.34 -6.33
N GLU A 167 -21.99 -2.50 -5.71
CA GLU A 167 -21.06 -2.91 -4.65
C GLU A 167 -19.63 -2.98 -5.19
N HIS A 168 -18.68 -2.53 -4.39
CA HIS A 168 -17.25 -2.55 -4.72
C HIS A 168 -16.69 -3.98 -4.88
N GLY A 169 -15.46 -4.09 -5.40
CA GLY A 169 -14.77 -5.39 -5.55
C GLY A 169 -14.93 -6.03 -6.92
N LYS A 170 -15.38 -5.29 -7.92
CA LYS A 170 -15.64 -5.78 -9.29
C LYS A 170 -14.53 -5.46 -10.30
N GLY A 171 -13.29 -5.32 -9.87
CA GLY A 171 -12.12 -5.09 -10.74
C GLY A 171 -11.77 -3.61 -10.92
N ALA A 172 -12.75 -2.75 -11.10
CA ALA A 172 -12.57 -1.30 -11.17
C ALA A 172 -13.58 -0.58 -10.28
N ARG A 173 -13.36 0.72 -10.09
CA ARG A 173 -14.31 1.61 -9.41
C ARG A 173 -15.26 2.32 -10.38
N LYS A 174 -14.89 2.37 -11.65
CA LYS A 174 -15.64 3.02 -12.73
C LYS A 174 -15.69 2.11 -13.94
N PHE A 175 -16.86 1.94 -14.50
CA PHE A 175 -17.11 1.13 -15.70
C PHE A 175 -17.82 1.97 -16.73
N ILE A 176 -17.42 1.84 -17.99
CA ILE A 176 -18.07 2.43 -19.16
C ILE A 176 -18.27 1.35 -20.23
N PRO A 177 -19.14 1.56 -21.23
CA PRO A 177 -19.27 0.63 -22.33
C PRO A 177 -17.93 0.43 -23.07
N LEU A 178 -17.65 -0.82 -23.45
CA LEU A 178 -16.41 -1.19 -24.16
C LEU A 178 -16.27 -0.40 -25.47
N ASP A 179 -17.33 -0.38 -26.28
CA ASP A 179 -17.33 0.34 -27.55
C ASP A 179 -17.00 1.84 -27.39
N THR A 180 -17.53 2.46 -26.32
CA THR A 180 -17.21 3.86 -26.01
C THR A 180 -15.73 4.04 -25.67
N MET A 181 -15.15 3.13 -24.88
CA MET A 181 -13.74 3.21 -24.57
C MET A 181 -12.87 3.01 -25.82
N ASP A 182 -13.25 2.09 -26.68
CA ASP A 182 -12.57 1.80 -27.96
C ASP A 182 -12.58 3.01 -28.89
N ASP A 183 -13.71 3.67 -29.00
CA ASP A 183 -13.87 4.88 -29.82
C ASP A 183 -13.01 6.04 -29.27
N LEU A 184 -12.98 6.21 -27.94
CA LEU A 184 -12.18 7.24 -27.28
C LEU A 184 -10.67 6.98 -27.40
N ASP A 185 -10.26 5.73 -27.49
CA ASP A 185 -8.86 5.33 -27.67
C ASP A 185 -8.43 5.25 -29.14
N GLY A 186 -9.38 5.41 -30.08
CA GLY A 186 -9.12 5.30 -31.53
C GLY A 186 -8.77 3.88 -31.97
N ASN A 187 -9.15 2.87 -31.23
CA ASN A 187 -8.89 1.45 -31.48
C ASN A 187 -10.17 0.61 -31.49
N PRO A 188 -11.12 0.89 -32.38
CA PRO A 188 -12.40 0.20 -32.38
C PRO A 188 -12.26 -1.31 -32.59
N GLY A 189 -13.03 -2.08 -31.82
CA GLY A 189 -13.08 -3.54 -31.93
C GLY A 189 -11.86 -4.26 -31.37
N LYS A 190 -11.12 -3.64 -30.45
CA LYS A 190 -9.97 -4.28 -29.78
C LYS A 190 -10.17 -4.36 -28.28
N ALA A 191 -9.58 -5.39 -27.65
CA ALA A 191 -9.55 -5.56 -26.22
C ALA A 191 -8.10 -5.70 -25.72
N ALA A 192 -7.81 -5.08 -24.58
CA ALA A 192 -6.48 -5.16 -23.94
C ALA A 192 -6.32 -6.47 -23.16
N THR A 193 -7.41 -7.04 -22.69
CA THR A 193 -7.40 -8.27 -21.88
C THR A 193 -8.74 -9.01 -22.01
N PHE A 194 -8.69 -10.30 -21.82
CA PHE A 194 -9.87 -11.17 -21.77
C PHE A 194 -9.93 -11.83 -20.40
N PHE A 195 -11.04 -11.63 -19.70
CA PHE A 195 -11.32 -12.29 -18.44
C PHE A 195 -12.12 -13.55 -18.70
N LEU A 196 -11.62 -14.68 -18.19
CA LEU A 196 -12.24 -15.99 -18.39
C LEU A 196 -12.77 -16.51 -17.05
N ARG A 197 -13.94 -17.12 -17.12
CA ARG A 197 -14.44 -18.02 -16.09
C ARG A 197 -14.40 -19.44 -16.62
N THR A 198 -13.78 -20.34 -15.87
CA THR A 198 -13.66 -21.75 -16.19
C THR A 198 -14.78 -22.56 -15.52
N ASP A 199 -14.90 -23.83 -15.90
CA ASP A 199 -15.79 -24.76 -15.23
C ASP A 199 -15.39 -24.94 -13.76
N ASP A 200 -16.39 -24.98 -12.89
CA ASP A 200 -16.17 -25.38 -11.51
C ASP A 200 -16.14 -26.91 -11.44
N PRO A 201 -15.10 -27.52 -10.84
CA PRO A 201 -15.05 -28.97 -10.70
C PRO A 201 -16.21 -29.47 -9.84
N ALA A 202 -16.69 -30.67 -10.12
CA ALA A 202 -17.76 -31.33 -9.35
C ALA A 202 -17.37 -31.55 -7.87
N SER A 203 -16.08 -31.63 -7.58
CA SER A 203 -15.51 -31.61 -6.24
C SER A 203 -15.05 -30.22 -5.91
N SER A 204 -15.33 -29.71 -4.73
CA SER A 204 -14.79 -28.43 -4.23
C SER A 204 -13.27 -28.47 -3.92
N ASP A 205 -12.54 -29.33 -4.62
CA ASP A 205 -11.12 -29.54 -4.47
C ASP A 205 -10.36 -28.46 -5.26
N PRO A 206 -9.56 -27.62 -4.61
CA PRO A 206 -8.74 -26.62 -5.29
C PRO A 206 -7.79 -27.21 -6.34
N ALA A 207 -7.26 -28.42 -6.10
CA ALA A 207 -6.35 -29.09 -7.03
C ALA A 207 -7.05 -29.46 -8.35
N ALA A 208 -8.34 -29.83 -8.32
CA ALA A 208 -9.12 -30.11 -9.51
C ALA A 208 -9.35 -28.81 -10.34
N LYS A 209 -9.55 -27.67 -9.68
CA LYS A 209 -9.70 -26.38 -10.36
C LYS A 209 -8.38 -25.95 -11.01
N ASP A 210 -7.26 -26.12 -10.32
CA ASP A 210 -5.92 -25.81 -10.86
C ASP A 210 -5.59 -26.69 -12.08
N ALA A 211 -6.02 -27.96 -12.09
CA ALA A 211 -5.86 -28.85 -13.23
C ALA A 211 -6.64 -28.35 -14.46
N ILE A 212 -7.91 -27.97 -14.29
CA ILE A 212 -8.74 -27.39 -15.36
C ILE A 212 -8.10 -26.11 -15.91
N GLN A 213 -7.65 -25.21 -15.04
CA GLN A 213 -7.00 -23.96 -15.45
C GLN A 213 -5.68 -24.20 -16.19
N THR A 214 -4.93 -25.23 -15.80
CA THR A 214 -3.70 -25.63 -16.48
C THR A 214 -4.01 -26.19 -17.87
N GLU A 215 -5.06 -26.98 -18.02
CA GLU A 215 -5.50 -27.53 -19.32
C GLU A 215 -5.92 -26.37 -20.26
N VAL A 216 -6.79 -25.47 -19.80
CA VAL A 216 -7.20 -24.28 -20.56
C VAL A 216 -6.00 -23.42 -20.96
N ARG A 217 -5.03 -23.21 -20.06
CA ARG A 217 -3.79 -22.49 -20.38
C ARG A 217 -3.02 -23.15 -21.52
N ASN A 218 -2.82 -24.46 -21.43
CA ASN A 218 -2.06 -25.21 -22.43
C ASN A 218 -2.75 -25.17 -23.79
N GLU A 219 -4.07 -25.25 -23.83
CA GLU A 219 -4.87 -25.18 -25.05
C GLU A 219 -4.79 -23.77 -25.68
N ILE A 220 -4.89 -22.71 -24.89
CA ILE A 220 -4.71 -21.33 -25.37
C ILE A 220 -3.34 -21.16 -26.01
N LEU A 221 -2.28 -21.61 -25.31
CA LEU A 221 -0.91 -21.47 -25.80
C LEU A 221 -0.58 -22.40 -26.98
N ALA A 222 -1.34 -23.45 -27.19
CA ALA A 222 -1.21 -24.34 -28.37
C ALA A 222 -1.99 -23.80 -29.59
N THR A 223 -2.85 -22.80 -29.41
CA THR A 223 -3.66 -22.23 -30.49
C THR A 223 -2.84 -21.27 -31.34
N ASP A 224 -2.96 -21.39 -32.67
CA ASP A 224 -2.24 -20.55 -33.62
C ASP A 224 -2.53 -19.05 -33.38
N GLY A 225 -1.43 -18.27 -33.24
CA GLY A 225 -1.49 -16.86 -32.98
C GLY A 225 -1.63 -16.45 -31.49
N LEU A 226 -1.75 -17.43 -30.57
CA LEU A 226 -1.84 -17.17 -29.12
C LEU A 226 -0.63 -17.71 -28.33
N GLN A 227 0.41 -18.25 -29.02
CA GLN A 227 1.57 -18.89 -28.38
C GLN A 227 2.36 -17.94 -27.46
N ASP A 228 2.45 -16.66 -27.81
CA ASP A 228 3.20 -15.63 -27.07
C ASP A 228 2.31 -14.85 -26.11
N TRP A 229 1.10 -15.32 -25.82
CA TRP A 229 0.17 -14.64 -24.95
C TRP A 229 0.44 -14.94 -23.47
N SER A 230 0.17 -13.96 -22.62
CA SER A 230 0.22 -14.15 -21.17
C SER A 230 -1.12 -14.72 -20.70
N VAL A 231 -1.06 -15.93 -20.17
CA VAL A 231 -2.21 -16.61 -19.55
C VAL A 231 -1.90 -16.83 -18.08
N GLN A 232 -2.63 -16.17 -17.20
CA GLN A 232 -2.43 -16.22 -15.76
C GLN A 232 -3.72 -16.57 -15.05
N THR A 233 -3.65 -17.39 -14.00
CA THR A 233 -4.78 -17.56 -13.08
C THR A 233 -4.96 -16.32 -12.22
N ILE A 234 -6.16 -16.12 -11.70
CA ILE A 234 -6.41 -15.01 -10.75
C ILE A 234 -5.52 -15.14 -9.51
N GLN A 235 -5.22 -16.36 -9.06
CA GLN A 235 -4.35 -16.62 -7.91
C GLN A 235 -2.91 -16.21 -8.21
N GLU A 236 -2.36 -16.56 -9.38
CA GLU A 236 -1.04 -16.12 -9.82
C GLU A 236 -0.95 -14.60 -9.94
N PHE A 237 -2.00 -13.99 -10.51
CA PHE A 237 -2.09 -12.54 -10.60
C PHE A 237 -2.09 -11.87 -9.22
N LEU A 238 -2.93 -12.34 -8.29
CA LEU A 238 -2.99 -11.82 -6.94
C LEU A 238 -1.70 -12.09 -6.14
N ALA A 239 -1.05 -13.24 -6.36
CA ALA A 239 0.27 -13.52 -5.77
C ALA A 239 1.36 -12.57 -6.29
N GLY A 240 1.25 -12.12 -7.53
CA GLY A 240 2.13 -11.10 -8.10
C GLY A 240 1.95 -9.71 -7.49
N LEU A 241 0.81 -9.42 -6.87
CA LEU A 241 0.53 -8.16 -6.17
C LEU A 241 1.16 -8.12 -4.77
N THR A 242 2.47 -8.36 -4.68
CA THR A 242 3.25 -8.24 -3.45
C THR A 242 4.42 -7.29 -3.64
N PRO A 243 4.92 -6.65 -2.57
CA PRO A 243 6.07 -5.75 -2.66
C PRO A 243 7.31 -6.44 -3.25
N GLU A 244 7.42 -7.75 -3.07
CA GLU A 244 8.55 -8.57 -3.53
C GLU A 244 8.55 -8.76 -5.05
N HIS A 245 7.35 -8.86 -5.65
CA HIS A 245 7.19 -9.13 -7.08
C HIS A 245 6.99 -7.86 -7.92
N MET A 246 6.78 -6.70 -7.27
CA MET A 246 6.65 -5.44 -8.00
C MET A 246 8.01 -4.75 -8.17
N PRO A 247 8.52 -4.62 -9.42
CA PRO A 247 9.80 -3.96 -9.67
C PRO A 247 9.83 -2.54 -9.10
N GLY A 248 10.90 -2.22 -8.36
CA GLY A 248 11.07 -0.89 -7.77
C GLY A 248 10.30 -0.62 -6.47
N PHE A 249 9.22 -1.34 -6.20
CA PHE A 249 8.37 -1.11 -5.04
C PHE A 249 9.09 -1.41 -3.71
N LYS A 250 9.72 -2.59 -3.63
CA LYS A 250 10.54 -2.99 -2.49
C LYS A 250 11.72 -2.03 -2.26
N ILE A 251 12.35 -1.58 -3.37
CA ILE A 251 13.46 -0.63 -3.32
C ILE A 251 12.97 0.70 -2.76
N ALA A 252 11.88 1.25 -3.29
CA ALA A 252 11.30 2.50 -2.84
C ALA A 252 10.92 2.44 -1.35
N LEU A 253 10.25 1.36 -0.92
CA LEU A 253 9.86 1.15 0.47
C LEU A 253 11.08 1.12 1.39
N ASN A 254 12.09 0.30 1.06
CA ASN A 254 13.31 0.17 1.86
C ASN A 254 14.12 1.49 1.90
N THR A 255 14.15 2.23 0.80
CA THR A 255 14.83 3.54 0.74
C THR A 255 14.18 4.53 1.70
N VAL A 256 12.86 4.62 1.70
CA VAL A 256 12.14 5.55 2.58
C VAL A 256 12.30 5.14 4.06
N ILE A 257 12.19 3.85 4.37
CA ILE A 257 12.44 3.34 5.72
C ILE A 257 13.88 3.66 6.15
N GLY A 258 14.85 3.45 5.26
CA GLY A 258 16.25 3.77 5.52
C GLY A 258 16.48 5.25 5.82
N ILE A 259 15.88 6.14 5.02
CA ILE A 259 15.96 7.59 5.24
C ILE A 259 15.32 7.97 6.59
N ALA A 260 14.13 7.46 6.90
CA ALA A 260 13.45 7.71 8.17
C ALA A 260 14.33 7.28 9.36
N THR A 261 14.93 6.09 9.27
CA THR A 261 15.82 5.55 10.31
C THR A 261 17.08 6.40 10.49
N ILE A 262 17.69 6.88 9.39
CA ILE A 262 18.86 7.77 9.45
C ILE A 262 18.49 9.10 10.12
N ILE A 263 17.35 9.67 9.77
CA ILE A 263 16.87 10.92 10.38
C ILE A 263 16.64 10.73 11.89
N GLY A 264 15.92 9.67 12.28
CA GLY A 264 15.67 9.34 13.69
C GLY A 264 16.98 9.16 14.47
N PHE A 265 17.91 8.39 13.91
CA PHE A 265 19.27 8.23 14.47
C PHE A 265 19.98 9.57 14.68
N LEU A 266 20.01 10.44 13.67
CA LEU A 266 20.69 11.75 13.73
C LEU A 266 20.08 12.68 14.78
N VAL A 267 18.75 12.71 14.87
CA VAL A 267 18.05 13.56 15.85
C VAL A 267 18.34 13.08 17.28
N ILE A 268 18.26 11.77 17.53
CA ILE A 268 18.59 11.22 18.85
C ILE A 268 20.07 11.42 19.17
N PHE A 269 20.96 11.19 18.20
CA PHE A 269 22.39 11.45 18.37
C PHE A 269 22.63 12.90 18.78
N GLN A 270 22.10 13.86 18.04
CA GLN A 270 22.25 15.29 18.32
C GLN A 270 21.69 15.67 19.69
N SER A 271 20.50 15.19 20.02
CA SER A 271 19.84 15.44 21.29
C SER A 271 20.63 14.88 22.48
N MET A 272 21.09 13.64 22.38
CA MET A 272 21.87 13.01 23.45
C MET A 272 23.27 13.58 23.56
N TYR A 273 23.89 13.99 22.43
CA TYR A 273 25.19 14.65 22.46
C TYR A 273 25.11 15.98 23.22
N THR A 274 24.12 16.81 22.92
CA THR A 274 23.88 18.08 23.63
C THR A 274 23.58 17.83 25.11
N ALA A 275 22.75 16.81 25.42
CA ALA A 275 22.43 16.41 26.79
C ALA A 275 23.68 16.10 27.63
N VAL A 276 24.58 15.32 27.04
CA VAL A 276 25.84 14.92 27.70
C VAL A 276 26.77 16.13 27.90
N MET A 277 26.87 17.00 26.89
CA MET A 277 27.72 18.20 27.00
C MET A 277 27.23 19.15 28.08
N GLU A 278 25.94 19.40 28.18
CA GLU A 278 25.35 20.27 29.21
C GLU A 278 25.48 19.72 30.64
N ARG A 279 25.61 18.38 30.80
CA ARG A 279 25.73 17.74 32.13
C ARG A 279 27.14 17.24 32.41
N THR A 280 28.13 17.77 31.71
CA THR A 280 29.52 17.32 31.87
C THR A 280 29.97 17.40 33.33
N ARG A 281 29.62 18.48 34.06
CA ARG A 281 29.96 18.68 35.48
C ARG A 281 29.28 17.65 36.40
N GLU A 282 27.98 17.37 36.18
CA GLU A 282 27.24 16.35 36.95
C GLU A 282 27.85 14.94 36.78
N ILE A 283 28.21 14.61 35.52
CA ILE A 283 28.92 13.36 35.20
C ILE A 283 30.29 13.28 35.87
N GLY A 284 31.02 14.41 35.92
CA GLY A 284 32.27 14.53 36.64
C GLY A 284 32.12 14.24 38.15
N ILE A 285 31.09 14.82 38.80
CA ILE A 285 30.78 14.56 40.22
C ILE A 285 30.44 13.09 40.45
N LEU A 286 29.63 12.48 39.61
CA LEU A 286 29.29 11.04 39.74
C LEU A 286 30.56 10.16 39.63
N LYS A 287 31.46 10.51 38.72
CA LYS A 287 32.74 9.75 38.56
C LYS A 287 33.68 9.94 39.74
N SER A 288 33.76 11.16 40.30
CA SER A 288 34.57 11.41 41.48
C SER A 288 34.04 10.67 42.74
N MET A 289 32.72 10.41 42.77
CA MET A 289 32.06 9.56 43.79
C MET A 289 32.22 8.04 43.52
N GLY A 290 32.98 7.65 42.48
CA GLY A 290 33.28 6.22 42.17
C GLY A 290 32.34 5.58 41.15
N ALA A 291 31.51 6.33 40.43
CA ALA A 291 30.67 5.77 39.37
C ALA A 291 31.53 5.23 38.21
N GLY A 292 31.40 3.94 37.93
CA GLY A 292 32.12 3.29 36.83
C GLY A 292 31.59 3.72 35.45
N LYS A 293 32.41 3.54 34.41
CA LYS A 293 32.05 3.89 33.02
C LYS A 293 30.73 3.23 32.57
N ALA A 294 30.52 1.95 32.93
CA ALA A 294 29.30 1.23 32.59
C ALA A 294 28.04 1.83 33.25
N ALA A 295 28.19 2.36 34.47
CA ALA A 295 27.06 3.01 35.16
C ALA A 295 26.60 4.30 34.41
N ILE A 296 27.57 5.10 33.94
CA ILE A 296 27.26 6.34 33.17
C ILE A 296 26.64 6.00 31.84
N VAL A 297 27.16 5.04 31.06
CA VAL A 297 26.57 4.56 29.82
C VAL A 297 25.14 4.07 30.06
N SER A 298 24.92 3.30 31.13
CA SER A 298 23.61 2.75 31.43
C SER A 298 22.57 3.84 31.78
N VAL A 299 22.97 4.94 32.43
CA VAL A 299 22.10 6.08 32.72
C VAL A 299 21.64 6.75 31.43
N VAL A 300 22.59 7.04 30.51
CA VAL A 300 22.27 7.68 29.22
C VAL A 300 21.37 6.79 28.37
N LEU A 301 21.69 5.49 28.27
CA LEU A 301 20.88 4.55 27.48
C LEU A 301 19.46 4.37 28.07
N ARG A 302 19.31 4.32 29.39
CA ARG A 302 17.97 4.27 30.03
C ARG A 302 17.16 5.54 29.77
N GLU A 303 17.80 6.72 29.85
CA GLU A 303 17.16 8.00 29.50
C GLU A 303 16.67 7.98 28.04
N THR A 304 17.53 7.57 27.10
CA THR A 304 17.16 7.39 25.69
C THR A 304 16.01 6.41 25.51
N THR A 305 16.09 5.22 26.14
CA THR A 305 15.03 4.20 26.01
C THR A 305 13.69 4.72 26.50
N LEU A 306 13.65 5.49 27.59
CA LEU A 306 12.40 6.09 28.08
C LEU A 306 11.83 7.12 27.11
N LEU A 307 12.69 8.02 26.58
CA LEU A 307 12.28 9.00 25.57
C LEU A 307 11.77 8.31 24.31
N THR A 308 12.48 7.29 23.86
CA THR A 308 12.09 6.47 22.70
C THR A 308 10.75 5.77 22.93
N ALA A 309 10.55 5.19 24.12
CA ALA A 309 9.27 4.54 24.46
C ALA A 309 8.09 5.52 24.43
N VAL A 310 8.27 6.73 24.97
CA VAL A 310 7.27 7.80 24.88
C VAL A 310 7.03 8.19 23.42
N GLY A 311 8.10 8.40 22.64
CA GLY A 311 8.01 8.74 21.21
C GLY A 311 7.31 7.66 20.39
N ILE A 312 7.64 6.38 20.59
CA ILE A 312 6.99 5.24 19.94
C ILE A 312 5.49 5.22 20.28
N THR A 313 5.14 5.36 21.57
CA THR A 313 3.74 5.36 21.99
C THR A 313 2.95 6.49 21.33
N LEU A 314 3.50 7.70 21.32
CA LEU A 314 2.91 8.84 20.62
C LEU A 314 2.82 8.60 19.11
N GLY A 315 3.86 8.05 18.50
CA GLY A 315 3.90 7.73 17.09
C GLY A 315 2.84 6.71 16.67
N LEU A 316 2.68 5.64 17.47
CA LEU A 316 1.61 4.65 17.25
C LEU A 316 0.23 5.29 17.38
N LEU A 317 -0.03 6.04 18.46
CA LEU A 317 -1.32 6.72 18.65
C LEU A 317 -1.64 7.68 17.51
N LEU A 318 -0.66 8.46 17.05
CA LEU A 318 -0.83 9.36 15.91
C LEU A 318 -1.07 8.59 14.60
N SER A 319 -0.39 7.46 14.39
CA SER A 319 -0.57 6.64 13.19
C SER A 319 -1.98 6.03 13.13
N TYR A 320 -2.49 5.52 14.25
CA TYR A 320 -3.86 4.99 14.33
C TYR A 320 -4.90 6.12 14.20
N GLY A 321 -4.67 7.27 14.81
CA GLY A 321 -5.53 8.46 14.63
C GLY A 321 -5.54 8.96 13.18
N LEU A 322 -4.38 8.94 12.50
CA LEU A 322 -4.28 9.28 11.08
C LEU A 322 -5.02 8.26 10.20
N HIS A 323 -4.89 6.96 10.51
CA HIS A 323 -5.62 5.90 9.82
C HIS A 323 -7.13 6.15 9.88
N ASP A 324 -7.67 6.41 11.08
CA ASP A 324 -9.09 6.65 11.27
C ASP A 324 -9.57 7.92 10.55
N ALA A 325 -8.82 9.02 10.67
CA ALA A 325 -9.11 10.27 9.98
C ALA A 325 -9.10 10.12 8.45
N LEU A 326 -8.12 9.39 7.89
CA LEU A 326 -8.04 9.14 6.46
C LEU A 326 -9.18 8.24 5.98
N HIS A 327 -9.53 7.21 6.73
CA HIS A 327 -10.64 6.32 6.37
C HIS A 327 -11.98 7.06 6.29
N HIS A 328 -12.25 7.95 7.25
CA HIS A 328 -13.47 8.77 7.24
C HIS A 328 -13.48 9.84 6.15
N ARG A 329 -12.33 10.46 5.86
CA ARG A 329 -12.26 11.59 4.91
C ARG A 329 -12.07 11.15 3.47
N PHE A 330 -11.39 10.02 3.25
CA PHE A 330 -11.04 9.48 1.94
C PHE A 330 -11.31 7.97 1.88
N PRO A 331 -12.60 7.55 1.77
CA PRO A 331 -12.97 6.12 1.77
C PRO A 331 -12.30 5.30 0.65
N THR A 332 -11.92 5.96 -0.45
CA THR A 332 -11.24 5.32 -1.58
C THR A 332 -9.75 5.08 -1.34
N LEU A 333 -9.15 5.75 -0.35
CA LEU A 333 -7.75 5.56 -0.01
C LEU A 333 -7.60 4.33 0.92
N SER A 334 -7.10 3.27 0.36
CA SER A 334 -6.77 2.07 1.15
C SER A 334 -5.52 2.34 1.98
N PHE A 335 -5.68 2.58 3.28
CA PHE A 335 -4.60 2.70 4.25
C PHE A 335 -4.74 1.57 5.26
N GLN A 336 -3.72 0.70 5.37
CA GLN A 336 -3.79 -0.48 6.23
C GLN A 336 -2.59 -0.55 7.17
N LEU A 337 -2.86 -0.50 8.48
CA LEU A 337 -1.88 -0.80 9.51
C LEU A 337 -1.88 -2.31 9.78
N THR A 338 -0.69 -2.88 9.84
CA THR A 338 -0.51 -4.32 10.09
C THR A 338 0.36 -4.50 11.33
N THR A 339 -0.07 -5.30 12.30
CA THR A 339 0.67 -5.57 13.53
C THR A 339 2.13 -5.98 13.30
N GLY A 340 2.41 -6.70 12.19
CA GLY A 340 3.78 -7.05 11.82
C GLY A 340 4.66 -5.84 11.50
N TRP A 341 4.09 -4.78 10.93
CA TRP A 341 4.81 -3.54 10.65
C TRP A 341 4.86 -2.62 11.86
N ASP A 342 3.88 -2.65 12.76
CA ASP A 342 3.95 -1.96 14.04
C ASP A 342 5.16 -2.44 14.84
N ILE A 343 5.34 -3.77 14.95
CA ILE A 343 6.49 -4.37 15.62
C ILE A 343 7.81 -3.99 14.96
N LYS A 344 7.89 -4.03 13.61
CA LYS A 344 9.09 -3.64 12.88
C LYS A 344 9.42 -2.17 13.08
N ALA A 345 8.44 -1.27 13.02
CA ALA A 345 8.65 0.17 13.25
C ALA A 345 9.16 0.43 14.66
N VAL A 346 8.60 -0.24 15.68
CA VAL A 346 9.06 -0.18 17.07
C VAL A 346 10.52 -0.64 17.20
N LEU A 347 10.86 -1.76 16.58
CA LEU A 347 12.25 -2.30 16.63
C LEU A 347 13.24 -1.39 15.90
N ILE A 348 12.86 -0.82 14.76
CA ILE A 348 13.68 0.12 13.99
C ILE A 348 13.94 1.38 14.81
N ALA A 349 12.89 2.00 15.34
CA ALA A 349 12.98 3.22 16.13
C ALA A 349 13.80 3.01 17.41
N LEU A 350 13.59 1.88 18.10
CA LEU A 350 14.36 1.52 19.28
C LEU A 350 15.84 1.28 18.95
N GLY A 351 16.12 0.52 17.91
CA GLY A 351 17.48 0.23 17.44
C GLY A 351 18.21 1.50 17.01
N GLY A 352 17.59 2.33 16.19
CA GLY A 352 18.11 3.62 15.72
C GLY A 352 18.43 4.57 16.88
N SER A 353 17.51 4.68 17.84
CA SER A 353 17.67 5.52 19.02
C SER A 353 18.82 5.05 19.93
N ILE A 354 18.91 3.75 20.19
CA ILE A 354 20.01 3.18 20.99
C ILE A 354 21.34 3.41 20.29
N CYS A 355 21.44 3.12 18.99
CA CYS A 355 22.65 3.36 18.21
C CYS A 355 23.05 4.85 18.22
N GLY A 356 22.08 5.77 18.08
CA GLY A 356 22.31 7.21 18.15
C GLY A 356 22.85 7.69 19.50
N ALA A 357 22.41 7.07 20.59
CA ALA A 357 22.85 7.42 21.93
C ALA A 357 24.18 6.78 22.36
N LEU A 358 24.63 5.70 21.69
CA LEU A 358 25.86 4.99 22.08
C LEU A 358 27.09 5.87 22.08
N TYR A 359 27.35 6.62 21.01
CA TYR A 359 28.53 7.46 20.93
C TYR A 359 28.53 8.55 22.00
N PRO A 360 27.47 9.35 22.22
CA PRO A 360 27.39 10.31 23.31
C PRO A 360 27.60 9.65 24.68
N ALA A 361 27.01 8.48 24.92
CA ALA A 361 27.14 7.75 26.17
C ALA A 361 28.59 7.31 26.45
N PHE A 362 29.30 6.78 25.45
CA PHE A 362 30.71 6.43 25.59
C PHE A 362 31.60 7.66 25.76
N LYS A 363 31.30 8.77 25.05
CA LYS A 363 32.03 10.02 25.20
C LYS A 363 31.90 10.56 26.63
N ALA A 364 30.67 10.54 27.18
CA ALA A 364 30.43 10.89 28.59
C ALA A 364 31.25 10.02 29.56
N ALA A 365 31.24 8.72 29.36
CA ALA A 365 31.95 7.77 30.23
C ALA A 365 33.47 7.89 30.16
N ARG A 366 34.03 8.41 29.08
CA ARG A 366 35.50 8.60 28.92
C ARG A 366 36.03 9.93 29.40
N LYS A 367 35.17 10.96 29.66
CA LYS A 367 35.65 12.26 30.17
C LYS A 367 36.37 12.10 31.51
N ASP A 368 37.47 12.87 31.68
CA ASP A 368 38.19 12.92 32.93
C ASP A 368 37.38 13.71 33.98
N PRO A 369 37.29 13.22 35.25
CA PRO A 369 36.60 13.95 36.31
C PRO A 369 37.20 15.33 36.59
N ILE A 370 38.52 15.50 36.47
CA ILE A 370 39.23 16.76 36.74
C ILE A 370 38.85 17.80 35.67
N ASP A 371 38.92 17.38 34.39
CA ASP A 371 38.51 18.28 33.27
C ASP A 371 37.02 18.60 33.29
N ALA A 372 36.21 17.67 33.77
CA ALA A 372 34.76 17.85 33.86
C ALA A 372 34.33 18.85 34.97
N LEU A 373 35.11 18.97 36.03
CA LEU A 373 34.86 19.89 37.13
C LEU A 373 35.40 21.30 36.86
N SER A 374 36.41 21.45 35.97
CA SER A 374 36.95 22.73 35.52
C SER A 374 36.17 23.41 34.38
N TYR A 375 35.15 22.73 33.89
CA TYR A 375 34.29 23.24 32.81
C TYR A 375 33.29 24.26 33.38
N GLU A 376 33.45 25.56 33.09
CA GLU A 376 32.48 26.62 33.35
C GLU A 376 31.36 26.66 32.34
#